data_315a3c3f9aecccf8afe9a7d2cf26e2f1
#
_entry.id   315a3c3f9aecccf8afe9a7d2cf26e2f1
#
_cell.length_a   1.000
_cell.length_b   1.000
_cell.length_c   1.000
_cell.angle_alpha   90.00
_cell.angle_beta   90.00
_cell.angle_gamma   90.00
#
_symmetry.space_group_name_H-M   'P 1'
#
loop_
_entity.id
_entity.type
_entity.pdbx_description
1 polymer ?
#
loop_
_entity_poly.entity_id
_entity_poly.type
_entity_poly.pdbx_seq_one_letter_code
_entity_poly.pdbx_strand_id
1 'polypeptide(L)'
;MKVVKKYQHRKVMAALKEQSDKRKVNKRTRPLTRERISAINAKSLFNPGSDQQVSEVLYGERNFGLEPKDGQVSLKSGRASVSADWIDALLGERIGVDHKAEGLAEHVERAAKKDDVVRFCYLVKKYQSCVKLRSTFVEGLRERVSKKTGRVYPTFNMHKAKTGRLSSSDPNLQNIPVDEVNGSRFRNQYTVDDGDVIIEADYSQIELRIQAAYSQDPTLIDVYMNDGDIHQETGEARFGKGKVLTKEQRRQAKSTNFGVIYLESAYGLAHQQNISVEDAQAWIDAFYGKYPLVREWQDEVQAFAMQYGKVHTMFGRWRTVANAMIRGDGPEDHKLRSAALREAVNAPIQGTASDCTLVSLSSIDNIFRDAPGKFMKYVRSRLLSTVHDSIIGSCRNTPDAIKWTVDVIRKTMEERPLLFIREGLMVPYNGKRVALPLKVDVSVGKRWGDVKPYVEGAAI
;
A
#
# COMPACT_ATOMS: atom_id res chain seq x y z
N MET A 1 -15.48 -9.02 -24.90
CA MET A 1 -14.12 -8.62 -24.41
C MET A 1 -13.17 -8.13 -25.50
N LYS A 2 -13.18 -8.64 -26.72
CA LYS A 2 -12.49 -8.02 -27.90
C LYS A 2 -12.95 -6.56 -28.17
N VAL A 3 -14.17 -6.23 -27.78
CA VAL A 3 -14.80 -4.91 -27.97
C VAL A 3 -14.14 -3.81 -27.14
N VAL A 4 -13.68 -4.07 -25.91
CA VAL A 4 -13.12 -3.04 -24.99
C VAL A 4 -11.75 -2.56 -25.48
N LYS A 5 -10.87 -3.45 -25.96
CA LYS A 5 -9.56 -3.07 -26.53
C LYS A 5 -9.72 -2.18 -27.76
N LYS A 6 -10.66 -2.56 -28.63
CA LYS A 6 -10.98 -1.84 -29.88
C LYS A 6 -11.73 -0.52 -29.61
N TYR A 7 -12.55 -0.46 -28.55
CA TYR A 7 -13.33 0.70 -28.17
C TYR A 7 -12.47 1.77 -27.46
N GLN A 8 -11.58 1.41 -26.55
CA GLN A 8 -10.68 2.37 -25.90
C GLN A 8 -9.66 2.93 -26.87
N HIS A 9 -9.08 2.09 -27.73
CA HIS A 9 -8.20 2.56 -28.80
C HIS A 9 -8.94 3.49 -29.78
N ARG A 10 -10.19 3.15 -30.17
CA ARG A 10 -11.03 4.02 -31.00
C ARG A 10 -11.41 5.34 -30.30
N LYS A 11 -11.66 5.35 -28.98
CA LYS A 11 -11.92 6.58 -28.24
C LYS A 11 -10.70 7.49 -28.12
N VAL A 12 -9.51 6.93 -27.88
CA VAL A 12 -8.25 7.69 -27.90
C VAL A 12 -8.02 8.28 -29.29
N MET A 13 -8.14 7.48 -30.34
CA MET A 13 -7.94 7.93 -31.72
C MET A 13 -9.04 8.86 -32.22
N ALA A 14 -10.30 8.65 -31.82
CA ALA A 14 -11.41 9.54 -32.16
C ALA A 14 -11.29 10.90 -31.44
N ALA A 15 -10.87 10.88 -30.16
CA ALA A 15 -10.61 12.09 -29.39
C ALA A 15 -9.45 12.92 -29.93
N LEU A 16 -8.37 12.24 -30.39
CA LEU A 16 -7.22 12.88 -31.05
C LEU A 16 -7.61 13.42 -32.45
N LYS A 17 -8.54 12.76 -33.18
CA LYS A 17 -9.00 13.17 -34.49
C LYS A 17 -9.96 14.36 -34.44
N GLU A 18 -10.90 14.39 -33.49
CA GLU A 18 -11.92 15.44 -33.37
C GLU A 18 -11.31 16.82 -33.07
N GLN A 19 -10.15 16.90 -32.46
CA GLN A 19 -9.43 18.16 -32.21
C GLN A 19 -8.54 18.62 -33.35
N SER A 20 -8.04 17.66 -34.15
CA SER A 20 -7.28 17.98 -35.37
C SER A 20 -8.13 18.78 -36.38
N ASP A 21 -9.43 18.50 -36.40
CA ASP A 21 -10.36 19.06 -37.40
C ASP A 21 -10.94 20.45 -36.96
N LYS A 22 -10.78 20.88 -35.72
CA LYS A 22 -11.46 22.08 -35.15
C LYS A 22 -10.57 23.30 -34.83
N ARG A 23 -9.23 23.32 -35.07
CA ARG A 23 -8.36 24.42 -34.61
C ARG A 23 -7.48 25.08 -35.67
N LYS A 24 -7.55 26.41 -35.73
CA LYS A 24 -6.51 27.29 -36.23
C LYS A 24 -5.31 27.25 -35.27
N VAL A 25 -4.17 26.90 -35.79
CA VAL A 25 -2.89 26.58 -35.10
C VAL A 25 -2.34 27.76 -34.32
N ASN A 26 -2.13 27.57 -33.01
CA ASN A 26 -1.22 28.40 -32.24
C ASN A 26 0.23 27.89 -32.47
N LYS A 27 1.16 28.75 -32.85
CA LYS A 27 2.48 28.42 -33.44
C LYS A 27 3.46 27.62 -32.56
N ARG A 28 3.10 27.25 -31.33
CA ARG A 28 3.98 26.53 -30.37
C ARG A 28 3.70 25.05 -30.14
N THR A 29 2.55 24.54 -30.57
CA THR A 29 2.24 23.10 -30.47
C THR A 29 1.70 22.62 -31.80
N ARG A 30 2.45 21.76 -32.50
CA ARG A 30 2.01 21.14 -33.75
C ARG A 30 1.03 20.01 -33.42
N PRO A 31 -0.21 20.01 -33.96
CA PRO A 31 -1.17 18.94 -33.67
C PRO A 31 -0.70 17.59 -34.21
N LEU A 32 -1.01 16.53 -33.49
CA LEU A 32 -0.83 15.15 -33.94
C LEU A 32 -1.80 14.85 -35.10
N THR A 33 -1.33 14.98 -36.32
CA THR A 33 -2.08 14.56 -37.53
C THR A 33 -2.02 13.04 -37.66
N ARG A 34 -3.01 12.45 -38.38
CA ARG A 34 -3.06 11.02 -38.69
C ARG A 34 -1.79 10.54 -39.38
N GLU A 35 -1.19 11.37 -40.23
CA GLU A 35 0.06 11.14 -40.96
C GLU A 35 1.28 11.16 -40.02
N ARG A 36 1.29 12.00 -38.98
CA ARG A 36 2.37 12.04 -37.97
C ARG A 36 2.34 10.82 -37.05
N ILE A 37 1.15 10.35 -36.68
CA ILE A 37 1.01 9.11 -35.90
C ILE A 37 1.44 7.91 -36.76
N SER A 38 1.14 7.91 -38.07
CA SER A 38 1.60 6.85 -39.00
C SER A 38 3.10 6.93 -39.29
N ALA A 39 3.71 8.11 -39.24
CA ALA A 39 5.15 8.32 -39.41
C ALA A 39 5.99 7.85 -38.19
N ILE A 40 5.39 7.82 -36.99
CA ILE A 40 6.04 7.28 -35.76
C ILE A 40 6.26 5.77 -35.92
N ASN A 41 5.38 5.10 -36.66
CA ASN A 41 5.51 3.66 -36.86
C ASN A 41 4.80 3.20 -38.15
N ALA A 42 5.48 3.31 -39.28
CA ALA A 42 4.94 2.90 -40.59
C ALA A 42 4.51 1.42 -40.67
N LYS A 43 4.83 0.61 -39.65
CA LYS A 43 4.53 -0.83 -39.61
C LYS A 43 3.66 -1.28 -38.44
N SER A 44 3.33 -0.42 -37.45
CA SER A 44 2.50 -0.81 -36.30
C SER A 44 1.62 0.35 -35.77
N LEU A 45 0.45 0.00 -35.27
CA LEU A 45 -0.43 0.96 -34.60
C LEU A 45 0.23 1.50 -33.32
N PHE A 46 0.07 2.81 -33.04
CA PHE A 46 0.52 3.42 -31.79
C PHE A 46 0.01 2.61 -30.59
N ASN A 47 0.95 2.25 -29.71
CA ASN A 47 0.67 1.51 -28.48
C ASN A 47 0.94 2.42 -27.26
N PRO A 48 -0.10 2.92 -26.56
CA PRO A 48 0.06 3.75 -25.37
C PRO A 48 0.72 3.03 -24.18
N GLY A 49 0.86 1.71 -24.25
CA GLY A 49 1.60 0.92 -23.25
C GLY A 49 3.10 0.78 -23.55
N SER A 50 3.58 1.36 -24.66
CA SER A 50 4.99 1.36 -25.01
C SER A 50 5.65 2.66 -24.60
N ASP A 51 6.50 2.61 -23.59
CA ASP A 51 7.26 3.79 -23.12
C ASP A 51 8.08 4.42 -24.24
N GLN A 52 8.63 3.61 -25.14
CA GLN A 52 9.37 4.09 -26.30
C GLN A 52 8.50 4.95 -27.22
N GLN A 53 7.29 4.47 -27.55
CA GLN A 53 6.38 5.21 -28.44
C GLN A 53 5.78 6.44 -27.76
N VAL A 54 5.50 6.36 -26.46
CA VAL A 54 5.03 7.50 -25.66
C VAL A 54 6.12 8.56 -25.58
N SER A 55 7.38 8.17 -25.33
CA SER A 55 8.54 9.09 -25.31
C SER A 55 8.72 9.77 -26.67
N GLU A 56 8.63 9.03 -27.77
CA GLU A 56 8.74 9.60 -29.11
C GLU A 56 7.62 10.63 -29.40
N VAL A 57 6.39 10.39 -28.93
CA VAL A 57 5.28 11.32 -29.11
C VAL A 57 5.48 12.59 -28.28
N LEU A 58 6.00 12.49 -27.07
CA LEU A 58 6.20 13.65 -26.20
C LEU A 58 7.43 14.47 -26.62
N TYR A 59 8.56 13.81 -26.87
CA TYR A 59 9.88 14.47 -27.01
C TYR A 59 10.44 14.44 -28.44
N GLY A 60 9.88 13.65 -29.34
CA GLY A 60 10.33 13.59 -30.74
C GLY A 60 10.04 14.89 -31.49
N GLU A 61 11.04 15.39 -32.24
CA GLU A 61 10.98 16.68 -32.97
C GLU A 61 9.77 16.80 -33.91
N ARG A 62 9.32 15.69 -34.48
CA ARG A 62 8.19 15.65 -35.42
C ARG A 62 6.82 15.56 -34.73
N ASN A 63 6.77 15.54 -33.39
CA ASN A 63 5.56 15.34 -32.60
C ASN A 63 5.33 16.56 -31.66
N PHE A 64 5.18 16.34 -30.35
CA PHE A 64 5.06 17.47 -29.43
C PHE A 64 6.36 18.26 -29.26
N GLY A 65 7.52 17.62 -29.43
CA GLY A 65 8.83 18.26 -29.40
C GLY A 65 9.12 18.93 -28.07
N LEU A 66 8.74 18.30 -26.96
CA LEU A 66 9.03 18.80 -25.62
C LEU A 66 10.51 18.57 -25.29
N GLU A 67 11.08 19.44 -24.48
CA GLU A 67 12.44 19.23 -23.96
C GLU A 67 12.40 18.38 -22.70
N PRO A 68 13.21 17.30 -22.63
CA PRO A 68 13.33 16.51 -21.40
C PRO A 68 13.99 17.32 -20.30
N LYS A 69 13.56 17.11 -19.04
CA LYS A 69 14.19 17.73 -17.88
C LYS A 69 15.52 17.06 -17.52
N ASP A 70 16.33 17.78 -16.74
CA ASP A 70 17.59 17.25 -16.19
C ASP A 70 17.34 15.94 -15.42
N GLY A 71 18.15 14.92 -15.66
CA GLY A 71 18.00 13.60 -15.07
C GLY A 71 16.88 12.72 -15.65
N GLN A 72 16.06 13.25 -16.56
CA GLN A 72 14.99 12.47 -17.20
C GLN A 72 15.51 11.54 -18.30
N VAL A 73 16.62 11.87 -18.93
CA VAL A 73 17.19 11.08 -20.03
C VAL A 73 18.00 9.92 -19.48
N SER A 74 17.64 8.70 -19.88
CA SER A 74 18.39 7.50 -19.51
C SER A 74 19.76 7.44 -20.16
N LEU A 75 20.83 7.34 -19.39
CA LEU A 75 22.20 7.17 -19.88
C LEU A 75 22.38 5.91 -20.75
N LYS A 76 21.58 4.87 -20.53
CA LYS A 76 21.66 3.62 -21.28
C LYS A 76 20.95 3.65 -22.62
N SER A 77 19.83 4.35 -22.73
CA SER A 77 18.99 4.34 -23.93
C SER A 77 18.97 5.65 -24.70
N GLY A 78 19.50 6.73 -24.11
CA GLY A 78 19.43 8.08 -24.68
C GLY A 78 18.00 8.64 -24.81
N ARG A 79 17.02 8.01 -24.16
CA ARG A 79 15.59 8.38 -24.25
C ARG A 79 15.11 9.02 -22.99
N ALA A 80 14.19 9.97 -23.12
CA ALA A 80 13.50 10.58 -22.01
C ALA A 80 12.54 9.54 -21.35
N SER A 81 12.59 9.47 -20.02
CA SER A 81 11.70 8.63 -19.23
C SER A 81 10.27 9.14 -19.30
N VAL A 82 9.33 8.21 -19.44
CA VAL A 82 7.89 8.46 -19.40
C VAL A 82 7.24 7.65 -18.26
N SER A 83 7.99 7.43 -17.17
CA SER A 83 7.44 6.84 -15.96
C SER A 83 6.26 7.66 -15.43
N ALA A 84 5.43 7.04 -14.58
CA ALA A 84 4.26 7.70 -14.02
C ALA A 84 4.63 9.04 -13.34
N ASP A 85 5.75 9.07 -12.59
CA ASP A 85 6.20 10.26 -11.88
C ASP A 85 6.58 11.40 -12.83
N TRP A 86 7.28 11.11 -13.94
CA TRP A 86 7.63 12.11 -14.95
C TRP A 86 6.41 12.64 -15.71
N ILE A 87 5.45 11.76 -16.02
CA ILE A 87 4.20 12.19 -16.64
C ILE A 87 3.38 13.04 -15.68
N ASP A 88 3.34 12.70 -14.38
CA ASP A 88 2.64 13.48 -13.37
C ASP A 88 3.29 14.85 -13.16
N ALA A 89 4.61 14.91 -13.11
CA ALA A 89 5.33 16.17 -13.03
C ALA A 89 5.04 17.07 -14.26
N LEU A 90 5.04 16.51 -15.46
CA LEU A 90 4.69 17.22 -16.69
C LEU A 90 3.24 17.72 -16.67
N LEU A 91 2.31 16.91 -16.19
CA LEU A 91 0.91 17.30 -16.03
C LEU A 91 0.76 18.44 -15.03
N GLY A 92 1.38 18.32 -13.85
CA GLY A 92 1.35 19.35 -12.82
C GLY A 92 1.86 20.70 -13.31
N GLU A 93 3.02 20.70 -13.97
CA GLU A 93 3.61 21.91 -14.56
C GLU A 93 2.69 22.58 -15.59
N ARG A 94 2.09 21.79 -16.48
CA ARG A 94 1.25 22.34 -17.55
C ARG A 94 -0.09 22.89 -17.08
N ILE A 95 -0.61 22.39 -15.98
CA ILE A 95 -1.89 22.85 -15.42
C ILE A 95 -1.71 23.87 -14.30
N GLY A 96 -0.45 24.15 -13.88
CA GLY A 96 -0.14 25.06 -12.78
C GLY A 96 -0.62 24.55 -11.42
N VAL A 97 -0.70 23.24 -11.25
CA VAL A 97 -1.14 22.56 -10.00
C VAL A 97 -0.06 21.54 -9.64
N ASP A 98 0.27 21.46 -8.36
CA ASP A 98 1.19 20.42 -7.90
C ASP A 98 0.65 19.03 -8.36
N HIS A 99 1.51 18.24 -8.97
CA HIS A 99 1.18 16.93 -9.52
C HIS A 99 0.72 15.91 -8.47
N LYS A 100 0.77 16.26 -7.19
CA LYS A 100 0.29 15.48 -6.04
C LYS A 100 -0.89 16.12 -5.31
N ALA A 101 -1.41 17.25 -5.81
CA ALA A 101 -2.55 17.91 -5.21
C ALA A 101 -3.79 16.99 -5.19
N GLU A 102 -4.56 17.07 -4.12
CA GLU A 102 -5.87 16.46 -4.02
C GLU A 102 -6.78 17.02 -5.13
N GLY A 103 -7.51 16.13 -5.81
CA GLY A 103 -8.32 16.55 -6.96
C GLY A 103 -7.55 16.75 -8.28
N LEU A 104 -6.25 16.43 -8.33
CA LEU A 104 -5.45 16.52 -9.57
C LEU A 104 -6.18 15.87 -10.76
N ALA A 105 -6.82 14.72 -10.57
CA ALA A 105 -7.54 14.02 -11.63
C ALA A 105 -8.63 14.89 -12.28
N GLU A 106 -9.37 15.67 -11.50
CA GLU A 106 -10.40 16.58 -11.99
C GLU A 106 -9.81 17.80 -12.71
N HIS A 107 -8.72 18.35 -12.18
CA HIS A 107 -7.99 19.46 -12.81
C HIS A 107 -7.39 19.01 -14.14
N VAL A 108 -6.76 17.83 -14.19
CA VAL A 108 -6.24 17.23 -15.42
C VAL A 108 -7.36 16.95 -16.42
N GLU A 109 -8.51 16.44 -16.00
CA GLU A 109 -9.64 16.17 -16.88
C GLU A 109 -10.22 17.45 -17.48
N ARG A 110 -10.28 18.54 -16.72
CA ARG A 110 -10.68 19.89 -17.22
C ARG A 110 -9.64 20.45 -18.20
N ALA A 111 -8.37 20.41 -17.84
CA ALA A 111 -7.29 20.92 -18.66
C ALA A 111 -7.08 20.11 -19.94
N ALA A 112 -7.32 18.82 -19.92
CA ALA A 112 -7.25 17.91 -21.08
C ALA A 112 -8.26 18.30 -22.20
N LYS A 113 -9.24 19.13 -21.91
CA LYS A 113 -10.14 19.70 -22.93
C LYS A 113 -9.51 20.84 -23.72
N LYS A 114 -8.45 21.46 -23.19
CA LYS A 114 -7.84 22.67 -23.73
C LYS A 114 -6.37 22.46 -24.22
N ASP A 115 -5.64 21.55 -23.61
CA ASP A 115 -4.23 21.26 -23.90
C ASP A 115 -4.06 19.84 -24.45
N ASP A 116 -3.48 19.70 -25.65
CA ASP A 116 -3.33 18.41 -26.32
C ASP A 116 -2.26 17.53 -25.66
N VAL A 117 -1.21 18.11 -25.04
CA VAL A 117 -0.20 17.35 -24.27
C VAL A 117 -0.81 16.79 -23.01
N VAL A 118 -1.55 17.63 -22.25
CA VAL A 118 -2.27 17.19 -21.04
C VAL A 118 -3.25 16.08 -21.38
N ARG A 119 -4.00 16.24 -22.48
CA ARG A 119 -4.94 15.23 -22.95
C ARG A 119 -4.24 13.93 -23.34
N PHE A 120 -3.14 13.99 -24.03
CA PHE A 120 -2.35 12.83 -24.43
C PHE A 120 -1.84 12.08 -23.18
N CYS A 121 -1.19 12.78 -22.27
CA CYS A 121 -0.68 12.19 -21.02
C CYS A 121 -1.81 11.57 -20.17
N TYR A 122 -2.93 12.26 -20.00
CA TYR A 122 -4.09 11.75 -19.30
C TYR A 122 -4.63 10.45 -19.92
N LEU A 123 -4.77 10.41 -21.23
CA LEU A 123 -5.27 9.23 -21.92
C LEU A 123 -4.29 8.06 -21.88
N VAL A 124 -2.98 8.34 -21.96
CA VAL A 124 -1.92 7.31 -21.82
C VAL A 124 -1.96 6.72 -20.41
N LYS A 125 -1.98 7.54 -19.36
CA LYS A 125 -2.09 7.05 -17.97
C LYS A 125 -3.34 6.22 -17.76
N LYS A 126 -4.48 6.72 -18.21
CA LYS A 126 -5.75 5.99 -18.08
C LYS A 126 -5.73 4.65 -18.82
N TYR A 127 -5.14 4.62 -20.02
CA TYR A 127 -4.96 3.39 -20.78
C TYR A 127 -4.03 2.41 -20.07
N GLN A 128 -2.86 2.85 -19.59
CA GLN A 128 -1.88 2.01 -18.90
C GLN A 128 -2.49 1.43 -17.62
N SER A 129 -3.19 2.26 -16.84
CA SER A 129 -3.92 1.81 -15.64
C SER A 129 -4.97 0.74 -15.99
N CYS A 130 -5.81 0.98 -16.99
CA CYS A 130 -6.82 0.01 -17.42
C CYS A 130 -6.21 -1.30 -17.94
N VAL A 131 -5.09 -1.22 -18.68
CA VAL A 131 -4.38 -2.41 -19.16
C VAL A 131 -3.79 -3.20 -18.01
N LYS A 132 -3.16 -2.53 -17.04
CA LYS A 132 -2.60 -3.16 -15.83
C LYS A 132 -3.71 -3.86 -15.04
N LEU A 133 -4.80 -3.16 -14.75
CA LEU A 133 -5.94 -3.73 -14.03
C LEU A 133 -6.52 -4.95 -14.75
N ARG A 134 -6.71 -4.83 -16.06
CA ARG A 134 -7.25 -5.92 -16.87
C ARG A 134 -6.31 -7.12 -16.95
N SER A 135 -5.04 -6.91 -17.29
CA SER A 135 -4.08 -8.00 -17.48
C SER A 135 -3.78 -8.73 -16.16
N THR A 136 -3.66 -7.98 -15.05
CA THR A 136 -3.28 -8.55 -13.75
C THR A 136 -4.49 -9.17 -13.03
N PHE A 137 -5.58 -8.40 -12.91
CA PHE A 137 -6.69 -8.77 -11.99
C PHE A 137 -7.91 -9.36 -12.69
N VAL A 138 -8.00 -9.28 -14.04
CA VAL A 138 -9.10 -9.91 -14.79
C VAL A 138 -8.60 -11.10 -15.58
N GLU A 139 -7.71 -10.89 -16.55
CA GLU A 139 -7.20 -11.95 -17.41
C GLU A 139 -6.27 -12.90 -16.62
N GLY A 140 -5.32 -12.33 -15.86
CA GLY A 140 -4.38 -13.09 -15.06
C GLY A 140 -5.06 -13.94 -13.98
N LEU A 141 -6.14 -13.46 -13.37
CA LEU A 141 -6.92 -14.26 -12.42
C LEU A 141 -7.69 -15.36 -13.13
N ARG A 142 -8.39 -15.03 -14.24
CA ARG A 142 -9.21 -15.99 -14.99
C ARG A 142 -8.41 -17.19 -15.49
N GLU A 143 -7.17 -16.99 -15.90
CA GLU A 143 -6.28 -18.06 -16.35
C GLU A 143 -5.87 -19.01 -15.21
N ARG A 144 -5.91 -18.56 -13.97
CA ARG A 144 -5.49 -19.29 -12.77
C ARG A 144 -6.65 -19.95 -11.99
N VAL A 145 -7.88 -19.74 -12.44
CA VAL A 145 -9.02 -20.47 -11.88
C VAL A 145 -8.94 -21.93 -12.27
N SER A 146 -8.88 -22.83 -11.28
CA SER A 146 -8.88 -24.28 -11.49
C SER A 146 -10.17 -24.71 -12.17
N LYS A 147 -10.08 -25.32 -13.34
CA LYS A 147 -11.23 -25.87 -14.06
C LYS A 147 -11.96 -26.98 -13.28
N LYS A 148 -11.26 -27.67 -12.37
CA LYS A 148 -11.81 -28.77 -11.58
C LYS A 148 -12.60 -28.27 -10.38
N THR A 149 -12.16 -27.20 -9.72
CA THR A 149 -12.71 -26.77 -8.44
C THR A 149 -13.38 -25.40 -8.49
N GLY A 150 -13.19 -24.63 -9.56
CA GLY A 150 -13.63 -23.24 -9.66
C GLY A 150 -12.85 -22.27 -8.74
N ARG A 151 -11.80 -22.74 -8.06
CA ARG A 151 -11.04 -22.00 -7.04
C ARG A 151 -9.71 -21.49 -7.58
N VAL A 152 -9.18 -20.48 -6.91
CA VAL A 152 -7.85 -19.93 -7.13
C VAL A 152 -6.95 -20.38 -5.97
N TYR A 153 -5.74 -20.82 -6.31
CA TYR A 153 -4.74 -21.32 -5.36
C TYR A 153 -3.45 -20.51 -5.51
N PRO A 154 -3.28 -19.43 -4.72
CA PRO A 154 -2.03 -18.66 -4.76
C PRO A 154 -0.89 -19.45 -4.14
N THR A 155 0.34 -19.15 -4.57
CA THR A 155 1.55 -19.61 -3.92
C THR A 155 2.02 -18.55 -2.93
N PHE A 156 2.18 -18.90 -1.65
CA PHE A 156 2.78 -18.05 -0.64
C PHE A 156 4.26 -18.37 -0.47
N ASN A 157 5.11 -17.37 -0.65
CA ASN A 157 6.55 -17.51 -0.52
C ASN A 157 7.02 -16.89 0.80
N MET A 158 7.68 -17.70 1.64
CA MET A 158 8.17 -17.28 2.96
C MET A 158 9.55 -16.57 2.91
N HIS A 159 10.28 -16.70 1.80
CA HIS A 159 11.69 -16.31 1.69
C HIS A 159 11.94 -15.10 0.77
N LYS A 160 10.92 -14.61 0.07
CA LYS A 160 11.13 -13.53 -0.93
C LYS A 160 11.15 -12.15 -0.30
N ALA A 161 10.28 -11.90 0.68
CA ALA A 161 10.23 -10.58 1.32
C ALA A 161 11.32 -10.47 2.41
N LYS A 162 12.17 -9.46 2.28
CA LYS A 162 13.25 -9.19 3.24
C LYS A 162 12.75 -8.91 4.66
N THR A 163 11.51 -8.45 4.82
CA THR A 163 10.86 -8.19 6.12
C THR A 163 10.35 -9.46 6.79
N GLY A 164 10.33 -10.61 6.07
CA GLY A 164 9.72 -11.85 6.53
C GLY A 164 8.22 -11.95 6.28
N ARG A 165 7.59 -10.90 5.70
CA ARG A 165 6.21 -11.01 5.24
C ARG A 165 6.07 -12.09 4.18
N LEU A 166 4.93 -12.77 4.15
CA LEU A 166 4.59 -13.64 3.04
C LEU A 166 4.45 -12.79 1.78
N SER A 167 4.92 -13.28 0.67
CA SER A 167 4.60 -12.73 -0.64
C SER A 167 3.75 -13.73 -1.42
N SER A 168 2.75 -13.23 -2.13
CA SER A 168 1.84 -14.05 -2.93
C SER A 168 2.20 -13.99 -4.42
N SER A 169 2.13 -15.14 -5.09
CA SER A 169 2.31 -15.24 -6.55
C SER A 169 1.35 -16.29 -7.13
N ASP A 170 1.09 -16.19 -8.41
CA ASP A 170 0.32 -17.12 -9.24
C ASP A 170 -1.08 -17.52 -8.73
N PRO A 171 -1.95 -16.54 -8.45
CA PRO A 171 -1.85 -15.10 -8.59
C PRO A 171 -1.40 -14.40 -7.31
N ASN A 172 -0.93 -13.13 -7.44
CA ASN A 172 -0.68 -12.30 -6.27
C ASN A 172 -2.00 -11.73 -5.74
N LEU A 173 -2.51 -12.32 -4.65
CA LEU A 173 -3.73 -11.87 -3.99
C LEU A 173 -3.50 -10.70 -3.03
N GLN A 174 -2.24 -10.44 -2.64
CA GLN A 174 -1.92 -9.37 -1.68
C GLN A 174 -1.89 -7.98 -2.31
N ASN A 175 -1.88 -7.89 -3.65
CA ASN A 175 -1.84 -6.62 -4.39
C ASN A 175 -3.17 -6.27 -5.07
N ILE A 176 -4.27 -6.92 -4.68
CA ILE A 176 -5.59 -6.57 -5.21
C ILE A 176 -5.95 -5.17 -4.71
N PRO A 177 -6.34 -4.24 -5.61
CA PRO A 177 -6.67 -2.88 -5.22
C PRO A 177 -7.66 -2.80 -4.07
N VAL A 178 -7.50 -1.78 -3.21
CA VAL A 178 -8.38 -1.51 -2.05
C VAL A 178 -9.15 -0.19 -2.19
N ASP A 179 -8.91 0.56 -3.28
CA ASP A 179 -9.60 1.82 -3.53
C ASP A 179 -11.12 1.61 -3.67
N GLU A 180 -11.91 2.63 -3.34
CA GLU A 180 -13.38 2.55 -3.30
C GLU A 180 -14.01 2.20 -4.66
N VAL A 181 -13.37 2.59 -5.76
CA VAL A 181 -13.92 2.39 -7.11
C VAL A 181 -13.56 1.03 -7.68
N ASN A 182 -12.27 0.65 -7.63
CA ASN A 182 -11.78 -0.58 -8.26
C ASN A 182 -11.64 -1.72 -7.24
N GLY A 183 -11.27 -1.40 -6.00
CA GLY A 183 -11.00 -2.37 -4.95
C GLY A 183 -12.22 -3.23 -4.63
N SER A 184 -13.36 -2.63 -4.37
CA SER A 184 -14.60 -3.35 -4.11
C SER A 184 -15.02 -4.20 -5.31
N ARG A 185 -14.87 -3.70 -6.55
CA ARG A 185 -15.20 -4.45 -7.77
C ARG A 185 -14.33 -5.68 -7.96
N PHE A 186 -13.02 -5.58 -7.69
CA PHE A 186 -12.12 -6.73 -7.82
C PHE A 186 -12.27 -7.70 -6.66
N ARG A 187 -12.35 -7.21 -5.42
CA ARG A 187 -12.55 -8.08 -4.24
C ARG A 187 -13.89 -8.79 -4.24
N ASN A 188 -14.94 -8.19 -4.81
CA ASN A 188 -16.26 -8.83 -4.98
C ASN A 188 -16.28 -10.00 -5.96
N GLN A 189 -15.21 -10.24 -6.72
CA GLN A 189 -15.06 -11.48 -7.52
C GLN A 189 -14.72 -12.70 -6.66
N TYR A 190 -14.26 -12.50 -5.43
CA TYR A 190 -13.89 -13.58 -4.53
C TYR A 190 -15.04 -13.90 -3.60
N THR A 191 -15.50 -15.14 -3.69
CA THR A 191 -16.60 -15.67 -2.92
C THR A 191 -16.19 -16.99 -2.27
N VAL A 192 -17.03 -17.53 -1.42
CA VAL A 192 -16.92 -18.85 -0.80
C VAL A 192 -18.02 -19.78 -1.31
N ASP A 193 -18.04 -21.02 -0.83
CA ASP A 193 -19.08 -21.99 -1.19
C ASP A 193 -20.48 -21.50 -0.77
N ASP A 194 -21.50 -21.96 -1.48
CA ASP A 194 -22.87 -21.62 -1.15
C ASP A 194 -23.21 -22.04 0.30
N GLY A 195 -23.83 -21.13 1.02
CA GLY A 195 -24.13 -21.28 2.44
C GLY A 195 -22.95 -21.04 3.38
N ASP A 196 -21.80 -20.53 2.88
CA ASP A 196 -20.69 -20.05 3.70
C ASP A 196 -20.56 -18.51 3.63
N VAL A 197 -19.79 -17.95 4.56
CA VAL A 197 -19.41 -16.55 4.62
C VAL A 197 -17.90 -16.40 4.73
N ILE A 198 -17.37 -15.26 4.29
CA ILE A 198 -15.98 -14.83 4.48
C ILE A 198 -15.87 -14.15 5.83
N ILE A 199 -14.78 -14.42 6.52
CA ILE A 199 -14.34 -13.73 7.73
C ILE A 199 -12.98 -13.12 7.40
N GLU A 200 -12.86 -11.80 7.53
CA GLU A 200 -11.61 -11.06 7.43
C GLU A 200 -11.27 -10.52 8.82
N ALA A 201 -10.12 -10.91 9.34
CA ALA A 201 -9.60 -10.47 10.64
C ALA A 201 -8.28 -9.74 10.42
N ASP A 202 -8.21 -8.47 10.79
CA ASP A 202 -7.06 -7.60 10.58
C ASP A 202 -6.54 -7.05 11.90
N TYR A 203 -5.21 -7.00 12.05
CA TYR A 203 -4.61 -6.41 13.22
C TYR A 203 -4.79 -4.90 13.23
N SER A 204 -5.39 -4.38 14.29
CA SER A 204 -5.55 -2.93 14.47
C SER A 204 -4.23 -2.28 14.85
N GLN A 205 -3.62 -1.56 13.89
CA GLN A 205 -2.41 -0.76 14.09
C GLN A 205 -1.22 -1.55 14.68
N ILE A 206 -1.02 -2.78 14.28
CA ILE A 206 0.00 -3.67 14.87
C ILE A 206 1.40 -3.07 14.87
N GLU A 207 1.81 -2.38 13.81
CA GLU A 207 3.15 -1.80 13.72
C GLU A 207 3.37 -0.68 14.75
N LEU A 208 2.36 0.14 15.00
CA LEU A 208 2.41 1.19 16.03
C LEU A 208 2.37 0.62 17.46
N ARG A 209 1.64 -0.47 17.68
CA ARG A 209 1.66 -1.20 18.98
C ARG A 209 3.04 -1.83 19.23
N ILE A 210 3.64 -2.43 18.20
CA ILE A 210 5.00 -2.97 18.29
C ILE A 210 6.02 -1.84 18.52
N GLN A 211 5.85 -0.68 17.89
CA GLN A 211 6.66 0.51 18.17
C GLN A 211 6.58 0.94 19.62
N ALA A 212 5.37 0.96 20.22
CA ALA A 212 5.18 1.28 21.64
C ALA A 212 5.90 0.28 22.54
N ALA A 213 5.85 -1.01 22.20
CA ALA A 213 6.55 -2.04 22.96
C ALA A 213 8.08 -1.97 22.82
N TYR A 214 8.61 -1.61 21.65
CA TYR A 214 10.05 -1.41 21.46
C TYR A 214 10.56 -0.16 22.17
N SER A 215 9.89 0.97 22.00
CA SER A 215 10.31 2.26 22.56
C SER A 215 10.08 2.37 24.07
N GLN A 216 9.18 1.57 24.63
CA GLN A 216 8.73 1.66 26.01
C GLN A 216 8.23 3.07 26.39
N ASP A 217 7.79 3.88 25.40
CA ASP A 217 7.29 5.23 25.63
C ASP A 217 5.99 5.19 26.44
N PRO A 218 5.95 5.79 27.66
CA PRO A 218 4.81 5.66 28.56
C PRO A 218 3.54 6.32 28.00
N THR A 219 3.68 7.41 27.25
CA THR A 219 2.53 8.12 26.64
C THR A 219 1.94 7.28 25.52
N LEU A 220 2.80 6.70 24.69
CA LEU A 220 2.36 5.83 23.59
C LEU A 220 1.75 4.51 24.10
N ILE A 221 2.32 3.96 25.18
CA ILE A 221 1.77 2.78 25.87
C ILE A 221 0.38 3.10 26.42
N ASP A 222 0.22 4.24 27.11
CA ASP A 222 -1.05 4.66 27.70
C ASP A 222 -2.18 4.76 26.65
N VAL A 223 -1.87 5.27 25.45
CA VAL A 223 -2.83 5.31 24.33
C VAL A 223 -3.38 3.91 24.03
N TYR A 224 -2.53 2.90 23.95
CA TYR A 224 -2.96 1.54 23.58
C TYR A 224 -3.53 0.73 24.73
N MET A 225 -3.13 1.03 25.97
CA MET A 225 -3.71 0.39 27.14
C MET A 225 -5.14 0.86 27.41
N ASN A 226 -5.47 2.11 27.01
CA ASN A 226 -6.79 2.71 27.21
C ASN A 226 -7.63 2.76 25.92
N ASP A 227 -7.30 1.97 24.90
CA ASP A 227 -8.00 1.98 23.59
C ASP A 227 -8.10 3.37 22.95
N GLY A 228 -7.10 4.21 23.16
CA GLY A 228 -7.02 5.57 22.63
C GLY A 228 -6.75 5.57 21.12
N ASP A 229 -7.01 6.73 20.52
CA ASP A 229 -6.79 6.96 19.10
C ASP A 229 -5.49 7.74 18.86
N ILE A 230 -4.42 7.05 18.51
CA ILE A 230 -3.10 7.67 18.26
C ILE A 230 -3.16 8.78 17.20
N HIS A 231 -4.04 8.69 16.20
CA HIS A 231 -4.13 9.71 15.16
C HIS A 231 -4.77 10.99 15.68
N GLN A 232 -5.77 10.86 16.56
CA GLN A 232 -6.33 11.97 17.30
C GLN A 232 -5.28 12.57 18.23
N GLU A 233 -4.60 11.74 19.01
CA GLU A 233 -3.57 12.13 19.96
C GLU A 233 -2.40 12.91 19.30
N THR A 234 -1.92 12.44 18.13
CA THR A 234 -0.88 13.13 17.36
C THR A 234 -1.39 14.46 16.81
N GLY A 235 -2.63 14.51 16.36
CA GLY A 235 -3.25 15.75 15.91
C GLY A 235 -3.40 16.76 17.04
N GLU A 236 -3.76 16.31 18.24
CA GLU A 236 -3.82 17.16 19.44
C GLU A 236 -2.44 17.68 19.85
N ALA A 237 -1.39 16.88 19.69
CA ALA A 237 -0.01 17.34 19.92
C ALA A 237 0.37 18.50 18.99
N ARG A 238 -0.15 18.48 17.74
CA ARG A 238 0.13 19.53 16.75
C ARG A 238 -0.75 20.78 16.89
N PHE A 239 -2.02 20.62 17.22
CA PHE A 239 -3.02 21.68 17.18
C PHE A 239 -3.59 22.08 18.55
N GLY A 240 -3.22 21.37 19.62
CA GLY A 240 -3.67 21.60 20.99
C GLY A 240 -4.67 20.53 21.48
N LYS A 241 -4.60 20.24 22.76
CA LYS A 241 -5.42 19.21 23.43
C LYS A 241 -6.92 19.52 23.31
N GLY A 242 -7.71 18.49 23.07
CA GLY A 242 -9.18 18.59 22.91
C GLY A 242 -9.64 19.14 21.56
N LYS A 243 -8.73 19.38 20.63
CA LYS A 243 -9.06 19.85 19.28
C LYS A 243 -9.72 18.73 18.47
N VAL A 244 -10.93 18.99 17.98
CA VAL A 244 -11.58 18.12 17.01
C VAL A 244 -10.88 18.28 15.65
N LEU A 245 -10.26 17.21 15.17
CA LEU A 245 -9.55 17.22 13.91
C LEU A 245 -10.51 17.20 12.72
N THR A 246 -10.21 17.97 11.69
CA THR A 246 -10.84 17.80 10.38
C THR A 246 -10.43 16.45 9.76
N LYS A 247 -11.17 15.97 8.76
CA LYS A 247 -10.81 14.74 8.02
C LYS A 247 -9.39 14.82 7.46
N GLU A 248 -9.01 15.98 6.94
CA GLU A 248 -7.68 16.22 6.38
C GLU A 248 -6.60 16.20 7.46
N GLN A 249 -6.79 16.90 8.58
CA GLN A 249 -5.83 16.87 9.71
C GLN A 249 -5.66 15.46 10.27
N ARG A 250 -6.75 14.68 10.35
CA ARG A 250 -6.68 13.29 10.78
C ARG A 250 -5.92 12.41 9.76
N ARG A 251 -6.11 12.66 8.45
CA ARG A 251 -5.34 11.99 7.39
C ARG A 251 -3.85 12.31 7.50
N GLN A 252 -3.52 13.57 7.73
CA GLN A 252 -2.13 14.02 7.93
C GLN A 252 -1.51 13.39 9.18
N ALA A 253 -2.21 13.36 10.31
CA ALA A 253 -1.76 12.68 11.51
C ALA A 253 -1.50 11.18 11.27
N LYS A 254 -2.41 10.50 10.55
CA LYS A 254 -2.23 9.10 10.18
C LYS A 254 -0.98 8.89 9.32
N SER A 255 -0.80 9.70 8.30
CA SER A 255 0.38 9.64 7.43
C SER A 255 1.67 9.92 8.19
N THR A 256 1.67 10.90 9.11
CA THR A 256 2.81 11.21 9.99
C THR A 256 3.17 10.02 10.88
N ASN A 257 2.19 9.43 11.56
CA ASN A 257 2.41 8.30 12.45
C ASN A 257 3.07 7.11 11.73
N PHE A 258 2.65 6.83 10.49
CA PHE A 258 3.29 5.78 9.68
C PHE A 258 4.65 6.24 9.12
N GLY A 259 4.77 7.49 8.67
CA GLY A 259 6.03 8.03 8.14
C GLY A 259 7.15 8.00 9.19
N VAL A 260 6.85 8.36 10.44
CA VAL A 260 7.82 8.36 11.55
C VAL A 260 8.36 6.95 11.83
N ILE A 261 7.54 5.90 11.78
CA ILE A 261 7.99 4.50 11.93
C ILE A 261 9.09 4.16 10.92
N TYR A 262 9.00 4.74 9.72
CA TYR A 262 9.92 4.48 8.60
C TYR A 262 11.05 5.50 8.48
N LEU A 263 11.24 6.39 9.46
CA LEU A 263 12.19 7.49 9.40
C LEU A 263 12.02 8.35 8.13
N GLU A 264 10.78 8.63 7.77
CA GLU A 264 10.50 9.50 6.65
C GLU A 264 10.96 10.94 6.97
N SER A 265 11.64 11.57 6.03
CA SER A 265 12.09 12.96 6.20
C SER A 265 10.93 13.94 6.04
N ALA A 266 11.08 15.17 6.58
CA ALA A 266 10.12 16.23 6.35
C ALA A 266 9.86 16.49 4.86
N TYR A 267 10.89 16.39 4.02
CA TYR A 267 10.74 16.49 2.57
C TYR A 267 9.88 15.35 1.98
N GLY A 268 10.11 14.09 2.40
CA GLY A 268 9.31 12.95 1.96
C GLY A 268 7.85 13.08 2.40
N LEU A 269 7.64 13.42 3.68
CA LEU A 269 6.30 13.60 4.26
C LEU A 269 5.55 14.77 3.62
N ALA A 270 6.23 15.91 3.38
CA ALA A 270 5.69 17.07 2.67
C ALA A 270 5.20 16.69 1.28
N HIS A 271 6.04 15.98 0.54
CA HIS A 271 5.75 15.50 -0.79
C HIS A 271 4.59 14.48 -0.82
N GLN A 272 4.52 13.57 0.16
CA GLN A 272 3.44 12.58 0.27
C GLN A 272 2.09 13.22 0.60
N GLN A 273 2.10 14.23 1.48
CA GLN A 273 0.88 14.87 1.99
C GLN A 273 0.48 16.14 1.24
N ASN A 274 1.33 16.61 0.31
CA ASN A 274 1.16 17.87 -0.41
C ASN A 274 1.03 19.08 0.53
N ILE A 275 1.96 19.19 1.49
CA ILE A 275 2.09 20.30 2.43
C ILE A 275 3.49 20.90 2.33
N SER A 276 3.72 22.04 2.98
CA SER A 276 5.06 22.62 3.04
C SER A 276 6.04 21.74 3.83
N VAL A 277 7.33 21.86 3.58
CA VAL A 277 8.37 21.13 4.33
C VAL A 277 8.36 21.55 5.79
N GLU A 278 8.07 22.82 6.06
CA GLU A 278 7.93 23.39 7.40
C GLU A 278 6.75 22.78 8.16
N ASP A 279 5.60 22.62 7.50
CA ASP A 279 4.45 21.96 8.10
C ASP A 279 4.70 20.45 8.35
N ALA A 280 5.38 19.79 7.41
CA ALA A 280 5.77 18.39 7.60
C ALA A 280 6.75 18.21 8.76
N GLN A 281 7.74 19.14 8.89
CA GLN A 281 8.65 19.15 10.03
C GLN A 281 7.90 19.36 11.35
N ALA A 282 6.95 20.31 11.38
CA ALA A 282 6.15 20.57 12.56
C ALA A 282 5.27 19.38 12.99
N TRP A 283 4.81 18.55 12.04
CA TRP A 283 4.13 17.28 12.35
C TRP A 283 5.09 16.26 12.97
N ILE A 284 6.31 16.13 12.42
CA ILE A 284 7.34 15.24 12.95
C ILE A 284 7.76 15.67 14.36
N ASP A 285 7.98 16.97 14.56
CA ASP A 285 8.37 17.53 15.87
C ASP A 285 7.26 17.34 16.91
N ALA A 286 6.00 17.54 16.54
CA ALA A 286 4.86 17.29 17.41
C ALA A 286 4.77 15.82 17.84
N PHE A 287 5.04 14.88 16.91
CA PHE A 287 5.06 13.46 17.22
C PHE A 287 6.18 13.12 18.23
N TYR A 288 7.43 13.50 17.94
CA TYR A 288 8.55 13.20 18.83
C TYR A 288 8.50 13.98 20.13
N GLY A 289 7.95 15.21 20.15
CA GLY A 289 7.70 15.97 21.38
C GLY A 289 6.70 15.26 22.29
N LYS A 290 5.73 14.53 21.73
CA LYS A 290 4.77 13.75 22.50
C LYS A 290 5.28 12.36 22.89
N TYR A 291 6.08 11.72 22.02
CA TYR A 291 6.61 10.35 22.18
C TYR A 291 8.15 10.32 22.07
N PRO A 292 8.87 10.94 23.02
CA PRO A 292 10.32 11.13 22.90
C PRO A 292 11.11 9.82 22.87
N LEU A 293 10.69 8.78 23.63
CA LEU A 293 11.41 7.51 23.66
C LEU A 293 11.32 6.74 22.34
N VAL A 294 10.40 7.09 21.46
CA VAL A 294 10.37 6.54 20.09
C VAL A 294 11.64 6.95 19.34
N ARG A 295 12.05 8.23 19.47
CA ARG A 295 13.27 8.74 18.84
C ARG A 295 14.52 8.10 19.41
N GLU A 296 14.61 8.00 20.72
CA GLU A 296 15.73 7.37 21.41
C GLU A 296 15.92 5.92 20.96
N TRP A 297 14.85 5.15 20.94
CA TRP A 297 14.89 3.77 20.44
C TRP A 297 15.33 3.69 18.96
N GLN A 298 14.87 4.58 18.09
CA GLN A 298 15.27 4.60 16.68
C GLN A 298 16.77 4.88 16.54
N ASP A 299 17.31 5.81 17.34
CA ASP A 299 18.73 6.15 17.34
C ASP A 299 19.58 4.97 17.87
N GLU A 300 19.12 4.26 18.91
CA GLU A 300 19.76 3.03 19.42
C GLU A 300 19.80 1.93 18.34
N VAL A 301 18.70 1.68 17.63
CA VAL A 301 18.65 0.68 16.55
C VAL A 301 19.57 1.05 15.41
N GLN A 302 19.67 2.33 15.04
CA GLN A 302 20.60 2.80 14.02
C GLN A 302 22.04 2.60 14.47
N ALA A 303 22.39 2.95 15.71
CA ALA A 303 23.71 2.74 16.29
C ALA A 303 24.08 1.24 16.28
N PHE A 304 23.17 0.37 16.69
CA PHE A 304 23.35 -1.07 16.65
C PHE A 304 23.59 -1.59 15.21
N ALA A 305 22.78 -1.10 14.25
CA ALA A 305 22.94 -1.47 12.84
C ALA A 305 24.28 -1.00 12.25
N MET A 306 24.74 0.20 12.62
CA MET A 306 26.07 0.71 12.21
C MET A 306 27.23 -0.10 12.80
N GLN A 307 27.06 -0.65 13.99
CA GLN A 307 28.07 -1.45 14.65
C GLN A 307 28.12 -2.90 14.13
N TYR A 308 26.95 -3.53 13.97
CA TYR A 308 26.85 -4.98 13.73
C TYR A 308 26.34 -5.37 12.34
N GLY A 309 25.87 -4.42 11.52
CA GLY A 309 25.35 -4.67 10.18
C GLY A 309 24.08 -5.52 10.13
N LYS A 310 23.34 -5.61 11.24
CA LYS A 310 22.15 -6.44 11.37
C LYS A 310 21.22 -5.92 12.47
N VAL A 311 19.93 -6.30 12.39
CA VAL A 311 18.91 -6.06 13.41
C VAL A 311 18.07 -7.33 13.60
N HIS A 312 17.18 -7.38 14.60
CA HIS A 312 16.33 -8.55 14.84
C HIS A 312 14.91 -8.18 15.26
N THR A 313 13.96 -9.11 15.01
CA THR A 313 12.59 -9.03 15.51
C THR A 313 12.50 -9.46 16.98
N MET A 314 11.37 -9.21 17.64
CA MET A 314 11.10 -9.70 19.00
C MET A 314 11.09 -11.24 19.07
N PHE A 315 10.86 -11.93 17.96
CA PHE A 315 10.96 -13.38 17.86
C PHE A 315 12.39 -13.88 17.66
N GLY A 316 13.40 -12.97 17.61
CA GLY A 316 14.81 -13.30 17.44
C GLY A 316 15.25 -13.57 15.99
N ARG A 317 14.39 -13.27 15.00
CA ARG A 317 14.76 -13.42 13.59
C ARG A 317 15.67 -12.24 13.15
N TRP A 318 16.86 -12.56 12.69
CA TRP A 318 17.86 -11.59 12.24
C TRP A 318 17.62 -11.12 10.81
N ARG A 319 17.96 -9.85 10.57
CA ARG A 319 18.04 -9.26 9.25
C ARG A 319 19.37 -8.53 9.06
N THR A 320 20.08 -8.86 7.98
CA THR A 320 21.31 -8.17 7.59
C THR A 320 20.99 -6.83 6.91
N VAL A 321 21.69 -5.79 7.35
CA VAL A 321 21.64 -4.42 6.83
C VAL A 321 23.08 -3.89 6.65
N ALA A 322 23.92 -4.65 5.94
CA ALA A 322 25.37 -4.43 5.84
C ALA A 322 25.74 -3.00 5.40
N ASN A 323 24.94 -2.37 4.54
CA ASN A 323 25.19 -0.98 4.09
C ASN A 323 25.10 0.05 5.22
N ALA A 324 24.52 -0.28 6.38
CA ALA A 324 24.55 0.58 7.56
C ALA A 324 25.97 0.78 8.10
N MET A 325 26.89 -0.15 7.82
CA MET A 325 28.30 -0.12 8.27
C MET A 325 29.21 0.70 7.35
N ILE A 326 28.73 1.25 6.25
CA ILE A 326 29.51 2.06 5.31
C ILE A 326 30.06 3.28 6.06
N ARG A 327 31.38 3.54 5.94
CA ARG A 327 32.08 4.66 6.58
C ARG A 327 32.50 5.77 5.62
N GLY A 328 32.35 5.55 4.31
CA GLY A 328 32.68 6.56 3.30
C GLY A 328 31.77 7.79 3.39
N ASP A 329 32.31 8.94 2.95
CA ASP A 329 31.63 10.26 3.00
C ASP A 329 31.20 10.75 1.62
N GLY A 330 31.29 9.89 0.59
CA GLY A 330 30.81 10.20 -0.75
C GLY A 330 29.27 10.26 -0.80
N PRO A 331 28.69 11.03 -1.76
CA PRO A 331 27.23 11.14 -1.89
C PRO A 331 26.53 9.78 -2.03
N GLU A 332 27.14 8.82 -2.74
CA GLU A 332 26.56 7.48 -2.92
C GLU A 332 26.63 6.66 -1.61
N ASP A 333 27.73 6.79 -0.84
CA ASP A 333 27.88 6.16 0.47
C ASP A 333 26.83 6.68 1.45
N HIS A 334 26.62 7.99 1.49
CA HIS A 334 25.54 8.60 2.28
C HIS A 334 24.16 8.08 1.89
N LYS A 335 23.86 7.97 0.61
CA LYS A 335 22.60 7.46 0.11
C LYS A 335 22.37 6.00 0.51
N LEU A 336 23.37 5.14 0.31
CA LEU A 336 23.28 3.71 0.67
C LEU A 336 23.14 3.53 2.18
N ARG A 337 23.93 4.24 2.98
CA ARG A 337 23.89 4.21 4.45
C ARG A 337 22.52 4.69 4.96
N SER A 338 22.04 5.84 4.49
CA SER A 338 20.76 6.39 4.92
C SER A 338 19.59 5.45 4.58
N ALA A 339 19.62 4.81 3.40
CA ALA A 339 18.63 3.82 3.04
C ALA A 339 18.67 2.60 3.98
N ALA A 340 19.89 2.11 4.30
CA ALA A 340 20.07 0.97 5.20
C ALA A 340 19.64 1.29 6.64
N LEU A 341 19.84 2.51 7.12
CA LEU A 341 19.41 2.93 8.47
C LEU A 341 17.89 3.01 8.57
N ARG A 342 17.20 3.52 7.54
CA ARG A 342 15.72 3.43 7.49
C ARG A 342 15.25 1.97 7.47
N GLU A 343 15.91 1.13 6.70
CA GLU A 343 15.63 -0.31 6.65
C GLU A 343 15.87 -0.99 8.01
N ALA A 344 16.90 -0.56 8.75
CA ALA A 344 17.22 -1.08 10.08
C ALA A 344 16.15 -0.79 11.12
N VAL A 345 15.59 0.42 11.12
CA VAL A 345 14.51 0.81 12.05
C VAL A 345 13.18 0.13 11.68
N ASN A 346 12.88 0.03 10.40
CA ASN A 346 11.64 -0.58 9.94
C ASN A 346 11.60 -2.11 10.12
N ALA A 347 12.74 -2.80 9.93
CA ALA A 347 12.79 -4.25 9.91
C ALA A 347 12.36 -4.94 11.22
N PRO A 348 12.74 -4.48 12.42
CA PRO A 348 12.23 -5.02 13.68
C PRO A 348 10.71 -4.92 13.80
N ILE A 349 10.12 -3.79 13.43
CA ILE A 349 8.69 -3.52 13.55
C ILE A 349 7.88 -4.39 12.56
N GLN A 350 8.13 -4.23 11.26
CA GLN A 350 7.44 -5.02 10.23
C GLN A 350 7.70 -6.52 10.36
N GLY A 351 8.93 -6.87 10.74
CA GLY A 351 9.30 -8.26 10.95
C GLY A 351 8.53 -8.89 12.10
N THR A 352 8.43 -8.21 13.23
CA THR A 352 7.67 -8.69 14.40
C THR A 352 6.17 -8.79 14.06
N ALA A 353 5.59 -7.80 13.35
CA ALA A 353 4.21 -7.87 12.87
C ALA A 353 3.96 -9.09 11.98
N SER A 354 4.89 -9.37 11.06
CA SER A 354 4.84 -10.54 10.21
C SER A 354 4.93 -11.85 11.00
N ASP A 355 5.85 -11.91 11.97
CA ASP A 355 6.02 -13.09 12.83
C ASP A 355 4.75 -13.36 13.65
N CYS A 356 4.06 -12.31 14.17
CA CYS A 356 2.75 -12.43 14.82
C CYS A 356 1.71 -13.05 13.89
N THR A 357 1.61 -12.57 12.64
CA THR A 357 0.66 -13.09 11.66
C THR A 357 0.95 -14.56 11.32
N LEU A 358 2.22 -14.94 11.15
CA LEU A 358 2.61 -16.32 10.84
C LEU A 358 2.30 -17.29 11.99
N VAL A 359 2.59 -16.89 13.24
CA VAL A 359 2.24 -17.67 14.44
C VAL A 359 0.74 -17.85 14.54
N SER A 360 -0.02 -16.79 14.29
CA SER A 360 -1.48 -16.84 14.32
C SER A 360 -2.05 -17.76 13.24
N LEU A 361 -1.57 -17.65 11.99
CA LEU A 361 -1.99 -18.55 10.89
C LEU A 361 -1.75 -20.00 11.22
N SER A 362 -0.55 -20.35 11.69
CA SER A 362 -0.21 -21.73 12.07
C SER A 362 -1.06 -22.23 13.23
N SER A 363 -1.29 -21.38 14.23
CA SER A 363 -2.09 -21.76 15.41
C SER A 363 -3.57 -21.95 15.06
N ILE A 364 -4.16 -21.08 14.22
CA ILE A 364 -5.55 -21.22 13.76
C ILE A 364 -5.71 -22.50 12.93
N ASP A 365 -4.76 -22.78 12.03
CA ASP A 365 -4.79 -24.02 11.22
C ASP A 365 -4.78 -25.27 12.11
N ASN A 366 -3.92 -25.31 13.13
CA ASN A 366 -3.88 -26.39 14.10
C ASN A 366 -5.21 -26.52 14.86
N ILE A 367 -5.78 -25.42 15.37
CA ILE A 367 -7.08 -25.46 16.06
C ILE A 367 -8.18 -26.03 15.15
N PHE A 368 -8.21 -25.61 13.87
CA PHE A 368 -9.21 -26.11 12.92
C PHE A 368 -9.02 -27.59 12.59
N ARG A 369 -7.77 -28.07 12.52
CA ARG A 369 -7.45 -29.49 12.28
C ARG A 369 -7.78 -30.39 13.47
N ASP A 370 -7.48 -29.91 14.69
CA ASP A 370 -7.62 -30.66 15.91
C ASP A 370 -9.07 -30.69 16.44
N ALA A 371 -9.94 -29.81 15.94
CA ALA A 371 -11.34 -29.76 16.33
C ALA A 371 -12.09 -31.03 15.87
N PRO A 372 -13.06 -31.53 16.67
CA PRO A 372 -13.78 -32.74 16.34
C PRO A 372 -14.40 -32.75 14.95
N GLY A 373 -14.17 -33.81 14.16
CA GLY A 373 -14.56 -33.85 12.75
C GLY A 373 -16.07 -33.67 12.51
N LYS A 374 -16.95 -34.10 13.41
CA LYS A 374 -18.39 -33.83 13.34
C LYS A 374 -18.71 -32.36 13.52
N PHE A 375 -18.01 -31.69 14.44
CA PHE A 375 -18.14 -30.27 14.71
C PHE A 375 -17.62 -29.46 13.51
N MET A 376 -16.45 -29.78 12.97
CA MET A 376 -15.89 -29.13 11.80
C MET A 376 -16.75 -29.30 10.54
N LYS A 377 -17.44 -30.44 10.38
CA LYS A 377 -18.46 -30.59 9.33
C LYS A 377 -19.65 -29.66 9.51
N TYR A 378 -19.98 -29.33 10.75
CA TYR A 378 -21.06 -28.39 11.07
C TYR A 378 -20.63 -26.96 10.81
N VAL A 379 -19.49 -26.48 11.38
CA VAL A 379 -19.04 -25.07 11.26
C VAL A 379 -18.38 -24.77 9.92
N ARG A 380 -17.75 -25.74 9.28
CA ARG A 380 -17.03 -25.64 8.00
C ARG A 380 -15.93 -24.55 7.97
N SER A 381 -15.32 -24.27 9.12
CA SER A 381 -14.29 -23.25 9.22
C SER A 381 -13.02 -23.63 8.44
N ARG A 382 -12.47 -22.67 7.68
CA ARG A 382 -11.26 -22.85 6.86
C ARG A 382 -10.46 -21.56 6.80
N LEU A 383 -9.14 -21.69 6.71
CA LEU A 383 -8.29 -20.61 6.26
C LEU A 383 -8.31 -20.54 4.74
N LEU A 384 -8.42 -19.33 4.20
CA LEU A 384 -8.47 -19.09 2.75
C LEU A 384 -7.21 -18.39 2.25
N SER A 385 -6.80 -17.31 2.92
CA SER A 385 -5.70 -16.46 2.47
C SER A 385 -5.19 -15.58 3.61
N THR A 386 -4.10 -14.87 3.34
CA THR A 386 -3.62 -13.76 4.17
C THR A 386 -3.21 -12.60 3.29
N VAL A 387 -3.48 -11.38 3.74
CA VAL A 387 -3.11 -10.14 3.03
C VAL A 387 -2.50 -9.18 4.04
N HIS A 388 -1.18 -8.98 3.91
CA HIS A 388 -0.39 -8.20 4.88
C HIS A 388 -0.56 -8.73 6.32
N ASP A 389 -1.24 -7.98 7.15
CA ASP A 389 -1.46 -8.26 8.57
C ASP A 389 -2.87 -8.86 8.82
N SER A 390 -3.65 -9.13 7.74
CA SER A 390 -4.98 -9.72 7.83
C SER A 390 -4.98 -11.22 7.52
N ILE A 391 -5.88 -11.95 8.17
CA ILE A 391 -6.17 -13.36 7.94
C ILE A 391 -7.59 -13.48 7.38
N ILE A 392 -7.73 -14.18 6.26
CA ILE A 392 -9.02 -14.41 5.61
C ILE A 392 -9.40 -15.88 5.79
N GLY A 393 -10.54 -16.09 6.41
CA GLY A 393 -11.16 -17.39 6.61
C GLY A 393 -12.56 -17.46 6.03
N SER A 394 -13.18 -18.62 6.16
CA SER A 394 -14.60 -18.83 5.89
C SER A 394 -15.22 -19.82 6.87
N CYS A 395 -16.52 -19.72 7.05
CA CYS A 395 -17.31 -20.71 7.80
C CYS A 395 -18.73 -20.78 7.24
N ARG A 396 -19.52 -21.74 7.75
CA ARG A 396 -20.94 -21.82 7.45
C ARG A 396 -21.67 -20.55 7.89
N ASN A 397 -22.61 -20.09 7.09
CA ASN A 397 -23.44 -18.92 7.39
C ASN A 397 -24.55 -19.30 8.41
N THR A 398 -24.14 -19.58 9.63
CA THR A 398 -25.01 -19.76 10.80
C THR A 398 -24.43 -18.98 11.98
N PRO A 399 -25.27 -18.42 12.87
CA PRO A 399 -24.80 -17.60 14.00
C PRO A 399 -23.72 -18.30 14.83
N ASP A 400 -23.93 -19.58 15.18
CA ASP A 400 -22.98 -20.35 16.01
C ASP A 400 -21.65 -20.60 15.30
N ALA A 401 -21.68 -20.93 14.00
CA ALA A 401 -20.46 -21.16 13.23
C ALA A 401 -19.66 -19.89 13.05
N ILE A 402 -20.33 -18.78 12.78
CA ILE A 402 -19.69 -17.47 12.64
C ILE A 402 -19.07 -17.04 13.96
N LYS A 403 -19.85 -17.07 15.05
CA LYS A 403 -19.37 -16.73 16.39
C LYS A 403 -18.14 -17.55 16.77
N TRP A 404 -18.22 -18.86 16.68
CA TRP A 404 -17.10 -19.73 17.03
C TRP A 404 -15.86 -19.44 16.18
N THR A 405 -16.03 -19.28 14.87
CA THR A 405 -14.89 -19.02 13.97
C THR A 405 -14.25 -17.65 14.23
N VAL A 406 -15.09 -16.63 14.44
CA VAL A 406 -14.63 -15.28 14.83
C VAL A 406 -13.87 -15.32 16.15
N ASP A 407 -14.43 -15.98 17.17
CA ASP A 407 -13.83 -16.07 18.50
C ASP A 407 -12.47 -16.80 18.44
N VAL A 408 -12.38 -17.92 17.70
CA VAL A 408 -11.12 -18.65 17.50
C VAL A 408 -10.08 -17.77 16.81
N ILE A 409 -10.44 -17.15 15.69
CA ILE A 409 -9.49 -16.33 14.92
C ILE A 409 -9.03 -15.12 15.75
N ARG A 410 -9.97 -14.34 16.30
CA ARG A 410 -9.68 -13.15 17.09
C ARG A 410 -8.79 -13.47 18.29
N LYS A 411 -9.22 -14.40 19.12
CA LYS A 411 -8.48 -14.80 20.33
C LYS A 411 -7.09 -15.34 20.00
N THR A 412 -6.98 -16.15 18.94
CA THR A 412 -5.67 -16.68 18.53
C THR A 412 -4.73 -15.58 18.06
N MET A 413 -5.22 -14.62 17.26
CA MET A 413 -4.43 -13.50 16.80
C MET A 413 -4.01 -12.56 17.95
N GLU A 414 -4.89 -12.32 18.91
CA GLU A 414 -4.61 -11.42 20.05
C GLU A 414 -3.68 -12.03 21.09
N GLU A 415 -3.83 -13.33 21.39
CA GLU A 415 -3.13 -13.96 22.52
C GLU A 415 -1.92 -14.82 22.12
N ARG A 416 -2.03 -15.57 20.99
CA ARG A 416 -1.03 -16.58 20.66
C ARG A 416 0.37 -16.02 20.39
N PRO A 417 0.55 -14.93 19.64
CA PRO A 417 1.87 -14.34 19.41
C PRO A 417 2.59 -13.95 20.70
N LEU A 418 1.83 -13.50 21.72
CA LEU A 418 2.40 -13.08 23.00
C LEU A 418 3.10 -14.20 23.76
N LEU A 419 2.74 -15.45 23.51
CA LEU A 419 3.37 -16.63 24.13
C LEU A 419 4.72 -16.99 23.51
N PHE A 420 5.01 -16.55 22.30
CA PHE A 420 6.24 -16.86 21.56
C PHE A 420 7.30 -15.77 21.65
N ILE A 421 6.93 -14.57 22.06
CA ILE A 421 7.86 -13.47 22.26
C ILE A 421 8.46 -13.63 23.66
N ARG A 422 9.80 -13.83 23.77
CA ARG A 422 10.49 -14.21 25.03
C ARG A 422 10.24 -13.24 26.18
N GLU A 423 10.15 -11.95 25.92
CA GLU A 423 9.82 -10.94 26.92
C GLU A 423 8.45 -10.29 26.64
N GLY A 424 7.76 -10.82 25.64
CA GLY A 424 6.46 -10.39 25.22
C GLY A 424 6.45 -8.95 24.68
N LEU A 425 5.27 -8.48 24.29
CA LEU A 425 5.00 -7.06 24.20
C LEU A 425 4.84 -6.49 25.63
N MET A 426 5.77 -6.84 26.54
CA MET A 426 5.67 -6.48 27.94
C MET A 426 6.13 -5.04 28.14
N VAL A 427 5.26 -4.23 28.67
CA VAL A 427 5.47 -2.80 28.89
C VAL A 427 5.26 -2.43 30.37
N PRO A 428 5.95 -1.41 30.90
CA PRO A 428 5.68 -0.88 32.22
C PRO A 428 4.35 -0.11 32.18
N TYR A 429 3.40 -0.52 33.04
CA TYR A 429 2.12 0.16 33.14
C TYR A 429 1.60 0.07 34.61
N ASN A 430 1.29 1.21 35.23
CA ASN A 430 0.83 1.30 36.60
C ASN A 430 1.70 0.52 37.63
N GLY A 431 3.03 0.63 37.48
CA GLY A 431 4.00 -0.01 38.38
C GLY A 431 4.17 -1.52 38.20
N LYS A 432 3.56 -2.10 37.14
CA LYS A 432 3.68 -3.52 36.78
C LYS A 432 4.16 -3.67 35.37
N ARG A 433 4.74 -4.85 35.03
CA ARG A 433 4.94 -5.25 33.63
C ARG A 433 3.72 -6.00 33.15
N VAL A 434 3.08 -5.51 32.09
CA VAL A 434 1.88 -6.09 31.49
C VAL A 434 2.07 -6.27 30.00
N ALA A 435 1.37 -7.21 29.38
CA ALA A 435 1.41 -7.36 27.94
C ALA A 435 0.62 -6.22 27.28
N LEU A 436 1.24 -5.54 26.32
CA LEU A 436 0.53 -4.57 25.47
C LEU A 436 -0.50 -5.34 24.61
N PRO A 437 -1.79 -4.98 24.64
CA PRO A 437 -2.81 -5.74 23.94
C PRO A 437 -2.62 -5.66 22.41
N LEU A 438 -2.66 -6.81 21.75
CA LEU A 438 -2.92 -6.88 20.32
C LEU A 438 -4.43 -6.83 20.13
N LYS A 439 -4.91 -6.04 19.18
CA LYS A 439 -6.33 -5.88 18.89
C LYS A 439 -6.63 -6.28 17.46
N VAL A 440 -7.74 -6.99 17.26
CA VAL A 440 -8.13 -7.51 15.95
C VAL A 440 -9.53 -7.05 15.59
N ASP A 441 -9.64 -6.37 14.47
CA ASP A 441 -10.90 -5.97 13.86
C ASP A 441 -11.40 -7.11 12.96
N VAL A 442 -12.62 -7.55 13.15
CA VAL A 442 -13.20 -8.66 12.37
C VAL A 442 -14.37 -8.15 11.55
N SER A 443 -14.38 -8.52 10.28
CA SER A 443 -15.45 -8.23 9.34
C SER A 443 -15.97 -9.53 8.71
N VAL A 444 -17.28 -9.58 8.41
CA VAL A 444 -17.95 -10.76 7.86
C VAL A 444 -18.82 -10.36 6.67
N GLY A 445 -18.87 -11.21 5.63
CA GLY A 445 -19.69 -10.97 4.45
C GLY A 445 -19.73 -12.16 3.50
N LYS A 446 -20.57 -12.06 2.46
CA LYS A 446 -20.70 -13.12 1.43
C LYS A 446 -19.62 -13.04 0.37
N ARG A 447 -19.03 -11.86 0.19
CA ARG A 447 -17.96 -11.57 -0.78
C ARG A 447 -16.88 -10.77 -0.09
N TRP A 448 -15.65 -10.93 -0.52
CA TRP A 448 -14.52 -10.23 0.12
C TRP A 448 -14.62 -8.70 0.02
N GLY A 449 -15.19 -8.15 -1.05
CA GLY A 449 -15.32 -6.70 -1.22
C GLY A 449 -16.53 -6.07 -0.52
N ASP A 450 -17.39 -6.87 0.14
CA ASP A 450 -18.58 -6.40 0.84
C ASP A 450 -18.67 -6.86 2.32
N VAL A 451 -17.52 -7.29 2.88
CA VAL A 451 -17.45 -7.61 4.32
C VAL A 451 -17.74 -6.36 5.16
N LYS A 452 -18.45 -6.56 6.26
CA LYS A 452 -18.83 -5.50 7.22
C LYS A 452 -18.33 -5.86 8.61
N PRO A 453 -18.06 -4.84 9.47
CA PRO A 453 -17.67 -5.09 10.85
C PRO A 453 -18.60 -6.09 11.53
N TYR A 454 -18.01 -7.11 12.16
CA TYR A 454 -18.77 -8.14 12.85
C TYR A 454 -19.38 -7.58 14.12
N VAL A 455 -20.69 -7.69 14.23
CA VAL A 455 -21.47 -7.44 15.45
C VAL A 455 -22.18 -8.72 15.83
N GLU A 456 -21.97 -9.22 17.05
CA GLU A 456 -22.59 -10.45 17.53
C GLU A 456 -24.11 -10.34 17.46
N GLY A 457 -24.76 -11.32 16.87
CA GLY A 457 -26.22 -11.36 16.70
C GLY A 457 -26.77 -10.55 15.51
N ALA A 458 -25.94 -9.82 14.77
CA ALA A 458 -26.39 -9.13 13.57
C ALA A 458 -26.56 -10.12 12.39
N ALA A 459 -27.59 -9.89 11.56
CA ALA A 459 -27.79 -10.62 10.31
C ALA A 459 -26.71 -10.25 9.27
N ILE A 460 -26.21 -11.26 8.53
CA ILE A 460 -25.19 -11.11 7.48
C ILE A 460 -25.79 -11.25 6.09
#